data_498ccaaf6069ccaf181270788031994c
#
_entry.id   498ccaaf6069ccaf181270788031994c
#
_cell.length_a   1.000
_cell.length_b   1.000
_cell.length_c   1.000
_cell.angle_alpha   90.00
_cell.angle_beta   90.00
_cell.angle_gamma   90.00
#
_symmetry.space_group_name_H-M   'P 1'
#
loop_
_entity.id
_entity.type
_entity.pdbx_description
1 polymer ?
#
loop_
_entity_poly.entity_id
_entity_poly.type
_entity_poly.pdbx_seq_one_letter_code
_entity_poly.pdbx_strand_id
1 'polypeptide(L)'
;YEFLLKNNFMNCINKVYVFNELYKLDNIHFKFEIINIELPFNLNNLVNQIINDSTQILNQKKTEYNFSNFNYSNANRKVFNEKSSLRLTEKENDIFDYFINSKNKYLSKENLLKNIWNYRDGIDTHTVETHIYVLRKKIEKVLGIKNIIIYDESGYKLNKELL
;
A
#
# COMPACT_ATOMS: atom_id res chain seq x y z
N TYR A 1 4.46 30.16 -4.90
CA TYR A 1 4.07 29.47 -6.15
C TYR A 1 5.26 29.31 -7.08
N GLU A 2 5.96 30.40 -7.42
CA GLU A 2 7.18 30.35 -8.28
C GLU A 2 8.27 29.44 -7.69
N PHE A 3 8.42 29.42 -6.34
CA PHE A 3 9.36 28.52 -5.66
C PHE A 3 9.02 27.04 -5.88
N LEU A 4 7.74 26.68 -5.84
CA LEU A 4 7.26 25.30 -6.06
C LEU A 4 7.46 24.85 -7.51
N LEU A 5 7.23 25.74 -8.48
CA LEU A 5 7.48 25.49 -9.91
C LEU A 5 8.97 25.28 -10.20
N LYS A 6 9.83 26.11 -9.59
CA LYS A 6 11.28 26.09 -9.83
C LYS A 6 11.99 24.82 -9.34
N ASN A 7 11.41 24.13 -8.36
CA ASN A 7 12.04 22.98 -7.69
C ASN A 7 11.42 21.62 -8.06
N ASN A 8 10.58 21.52 -9.08
CA ASN A 8 9.94 20.28 -9.54
C ASN A 8 9.13 19.52 -8.47
N PHE A 9 8.74 20.18 -7.36
CA PHE A 9 7.95 19.57 -6.29
C PHE A 9 6.49 19.29 -6.66
N MET A 10 6.02 19.82 -7.79
CA MET A 10 4.61 19.77 -8.22
C MET A 10 4.06 18.35 -8.42
N ASN A 11 4.92 17.37 -8.72
CA ASN A 11 4.48 15.99 -8.92
C ASN A 11 4.21 15.24 -7.62
N CYS A 12 4.63 15.79 -6.49
CA CYS A 12 4.52 15.17 -5.16
C CYS A 12 3.47 15.84 -4.26
N ILE A 13 2.90 16.97 -4.69
CA ILE A 13 1.97 17.77 -3.89
C ILE A 13 0.55 17.39 -4.28
N ASN A 14 -0.23 16.88 -3.29
CA ASN A 14 -1.63 16.54 -3.49
C ASN A 14 -2.57 17.63 -2.97
N LYS A 15 -2.19 18.33 -1.90
CA LYS A 15 -2.98 19.39 -1.26
C LYS A 15 -2.09 20.58 -0.89
N VAL A 16 -2.64 21.79 -1.02
CA VAL A 16 -2.02 23.06 -0.61
C VAL A 16 -2.98 23.81 0.29
N TYR A 17 -2.54 24.17 1.48
CA TYR A 17 -3.30 24.99 2.43
C TYR A 17 -2.94 26.45 2.22
N VAL A 18 -3.95 27.28 1.96
CA VAL A 18 -3.78 28.72 1.72
C VAL A 18 -4.48 29.50 2.82
N PHE A 19 -3.73 30.40 3.46
CA PHE A 19 -4.23 31.31 4.49
C PHE A 19 -4.56 32.66 3.86
N ASN A 20 -5.78 33.12 4.03
CA ASN A 20 -6.31 34.40 3.55
C ASN A 20 -6.75 34.45 2.07
N GLU A 21 -7.83 35.21 1.83
CA GLU A 21 -8.48 35.40 0.53
C GLU A 21 -7.66 36.20 -0.50
N LEU A 22 -6.40 36.54 -0.22
CA LEU A 22 -5.59 37.45 -1.03
C LEU A 22 -5.13 36.88 -2.37
N TYR A 23 -5.33 35.59 -2.61
CA TYR A 23 -4.98 34.96 -3.89
C TYR A 23 -6.21 34.36 -4.54
N LYS A 24 -6.93 35.17 -5.34
CA LYS A 24 -7.82 34.62 -6.37
C LYS A 24 -6.94 33.93 -7.40
N LEU A 25 -6.81 32.63 -7.27
CA LEU A 25 -6.15 31.78 -8.25
C LEU A 25 -7.17 31.49 -9.37
N ASP A 26 -7.59 32.53 -10.09
CA ASP A 26 -8.53 32.41 -11.18
C ASP A 26 -7.87 31.65 -12.35
N ASN A 27 -8.51 30.56 -12.77
CA ASN A 27 -8.27 29.86 -14.05
C ASN A 27 -6.97 29.07 -14.25
N ILE A 28 -6.32 28.56 -13.19
CA ILE A 28 -5.21 27.64 -13.37
C ILE A 28 -5.67 26.23 -12.98
N HIS A 29 -5.62 25.27 -13.91
CA HIS A 29 -5.86 23.87 -13.60
C HIS A 29 -4.68 23.29 -12.81
N PHE A 30 -4.86 23.16 -11.50
CA PHE A 30 -3.89 22.51 -10.61
C PHE A 30 -4.10 21.00 -10.58
N LYS A 31 -3.01 20.25 -10.54
CA LYS A 31 -3.03 18.81 -10.27
C LYS A 31 -3.19 18.47 -8.76
N PHE A 32 -3.43 19.47 -7.94
CA PHE A 32 -3.55 19.35 -6.48
C PHE A 32 -4.77 20.11 -5.98
N GLU A 33 -5.32 19.67 -4.85
CA GLU A 33 -6.45 20.29 -4.17
C GLU A 33 -5.97 21.52 -3.37
N ILE A 34 -6.65 22.65 -3.52
CA ILE A 34 -6.40 23.87 -2.73
C ILE A 34 -7.42 23.93 -1.61
N ILE A 35 -6.95 24.01 -0.37
CA ILE A 35 -7.77 24.16 0.83
C ILE A 35 -7.55 25.57 1.37
N ASN A 36 -8.58 26.40 1.31
CA ASN A 36 -8.56 27.74 1.89
C ASN A 36 -8.85 27.66 3.39
N ILE A 37 -8.00 28.29 4.19
CA ILE A 37 -8.15 28.41 5.63
C ILE A 37 -8.59 29.83 5.96
N GLU A 38 -9.82 29.97 6.45
CA GLU A 38 -10.36 31.26 6.89
C GLU A 38 -9.79 31.67 8.25
N LEU A 39 -9.58 32.96 8.42
CA LEU A 39 -9.11 33.53 9.68
C LEU A 39 -10.30 34.16 10.45
N PRO A 40 -10.36 34.07 11.79
CA PRO A 40 -9.42 33.33 12.67
C PRO A 40 -9.68 31.81 12.63
N PHE A 41 -8.62 30.99 12.74
CA PHE A 41 -8.73 29.53 12.74
C PHE A 41 -8.24 28.91 14.06
N ASN A 42 -8.76 27.73 14.37
CA ASN A 42 -8.28 26.94 15.50
C ASN A 42 -7.10 26.04 15.05
N LEU A 43 -5.94 26.26 15.66
CA LEU A 43 -4.72 25.52 15.31
C LEU A 43 -4.88 24.01 15.46
N ASN A 44 -5.57 23.54 16.51
CA ASN A 44 -5.79 22.10 16.74
C ASN A 44 -6.64 21.48 15.61
N ASN A 45 -7.67 22.21 15.14
CA ASN A 45 -8.49 21.74 14.03
C ASN A 45 -7.66 21.64 12.73
N LEU A 46 -6.82 22.62 12.45
CA LEU A 46 -5.93 22.58 11.28
C LEU A 46 -4.94 21.43 11.37
N VAL A 47 -4.29 21.23 12.52
CA VAL A 47 -3.36 20.11 12.73
C VAL A 47 -4.07 18.77 12.53
N ASN A 48 -5.26 18.59 13.11
CA ASN A 48 -6.05 17.36 12.93
C ASN A 48 -6.45 17.15 11.48
N GLN A 49 -6.82 18.19 10.75
CA GLN A 49 -7.13 18.11 9.32
C GLN A 49 -5.92 17.69 8.50
N ILE A 50 -4.75 18.29 8.73
CA ILE A 50 -3.50 17.92 8.05
C ILE A 50 -3.13 16.46 8.34
N ILE A 51 -3.25 16.02 9.60
CA ILE A 51 -2.98 14.61 9.99
C ILE A 51 -3.94 13.67 9.28
N ASN A 52 -5.24 13.96 9.27
CA ASN A 52 -6.25 13.14 8.62
C ASN A 52 -6.02 13.06 7.11
N ASP A 53 -5.76 14.18 6.46
CA ASP A 53 -5.48 14.24 5.02
C ASP A 53 -4.21 13.47 4.67
N SER A 54 -3.14 13.63 5.45
CA SER A 54 -1.89 12.90 5.29
C SER A 54 -2.08 11.40 5.46
N THR A 55 -2.90 10.99 6.45
CA THR A 55 -3.21 9.58 6.70
C THR A 55 -4.04 8.98 5.58
N GLN A 56 -5.02 9.72 5.03
CA GLN A 56 -5.81 9.28 3.89
C GLN A 56 -4.94 9.10 2.64
N ILE A 57 -4.05 10.05 2.34
CA ILE A 57 -3.13 9.97 1.20
C ILE A 57 -2.18 8.77 1.34
N LEU A 58 -1.63 8.56 2.53
CA LEU A 58 -0.77 7.41 2.83
C LEU A 58 -1.52 6.08 2.69
N ASN A 59 -2.77 6.03 3.16
CA ASN A 59 -3.61 4.84 3.05
C ASN A 59 -4.00 4.57 1.59
N GLN A 60 -4.35 5.60 0.80
CA GLN A 60 -4.63 5.46 -0.63
C GLN A 60 -3.41 4.96 -1.42
N LYS A 61 -2.21 5.52 -1.16
CA LYS A 61 -0.96 5.06 -1.80
C LYS A 61 -0.54 3.65 -1.41
N LYS A 62 -0.98 3.16 -0.23
CA LYS A 62 -0.67 1.80 0.25
C LYS A 62 -1.72 0.75 -0.13
N THR A 63 -2.84 1.15 -0.71
CA THR A 63 -3.96 0.22 -0.94
C THR A 63 -3.93 -0.46 -2.30
N GLU A 64 -3.24 0.11 -3.28
CA GLU A 64 -3.16 -0.45 -4.63
C GLU A 64 -1.72 -0.52 -5.13
N TYR A 65 -1.35 -1.68 -5.63
CA TYR A 65 -0.04 -1.97 -6.19
C TYR A 65 -0.23 -2.52 -7.60
N ASN A 66 0.47 -1.94 -8.56
CA ASN A 66 0.45 -2.35 -9.95
C ASN A 66 1.78 -3.04 -10.27
N PHE A 67 1.70 -4.28 -10.70
CA PHE A 67 2.83 -5.09 -11.14
C PHE A 67 2.67 -5.48 -12.61
N SER A 68 3.72 -6.00 -13.22
CA SER A 68 3.71 -6.33 -14.65
C SER A 68 2.61 -7.32 -15.04
N ASN A 69 2.32 -8.30 -14.17
CA ASN A 69 1.43 -9.41 -14.49
C ASN A 69 0.13 -9.43 -13.66
N PHE A 70 0.03 -8.59 -12.65
CA PHE A 70 -1.15 -8.50 -11.77
C PHE A 70 -1.19 -7.18 -11.03
N ASN A 71 -2.36 -6.88 -10.49
CA ASN A 71 -2.59 -5.78 -9.56
C ASN A 71 -3.02 -6.33 -8.21
N TYR A 72 -2.70 -5.62 -7.15
CA TYR A 72 -3.12 -5.96 -5.79
C TYR A 72 -3.76 -4.77 -5.12
N SER A 73 -4.95 -4.98 -4.56
CA SER A 73 -5.66 -4.01 -3.73
C SER A 73 -5.80 -4.55 -2.32
N ASN A 74 -5.05 -3.99 -1.38
CA ASN A 74 -5.12 -4.36 0.04
C ASN A 74 -6.50 -4.03 0.62
N ALA A 75 -7.03 -2.84 0.36
CA ALA A 75 -8.34 -2.40 0.87
C ALA A 75 -9.48 -3.34 0.44
N ASN A 76 -9.42 -3.85 -0.79
CA ASN A 76 -10.41 -4.77 -1.33
C ASN A 76 -10.07 -6.25 -1.10
N ARG A 77 -8.90 -6.55 -0.52
CA ARG A 77 -8.33 -7.90 -0.36
C ARG A 77 -8.35 -8.67 -1.67
N LYS A 78 -7.84 -8.05 -2.75
CA LYS A 78 -8.01 -8.57 -4.10
C LYS A 78 -6.70 -8.57 -4.87
N VAL A 79 -6.39 -9.71 -5.50
CA VAL A 79 -5.35 -9.82 -6.52
C VAL A 79 -6.04 -10.05 -7.86
N PHE A 80 -5.68 -9.30 -8.90
CA PHE A 80 -6.40 -9.34 -10.17
C PHE A 80 -5.49 -8.99 -11.35
N ASN A 81 -5.89 -9.44 -12.52
CA ASN A 81 -5.37 -9.02 -13.81
C ASN A 81 -6.53 -8.68 -14.75
N GLU A 82 -6.26 -8.40 -16.01
CA GLU A 82 -7.29 -8.03 -16.99
C GLU A 82 -8.38 -9.11 -17.16
N LYS A 83 -8.04 -10.39 -16.96
CA LYS A 83 -8.92 -11.53 -17.26
C LYS A 83 -9.61 -12.11 -16.03
N SER A 84 -9.00 -11.99 -14.86
CA SER A 84 -9.41 -12.73 -13.67
C SER A 84 -9.17 -11.95 -12.40
N SER A 85 -9.91 -12.29 -11.34
CA SER A 85 -9.73 -11.72 -10.04
C SER A 85 -9.92 -12.74 -8.93
N LEU A 86 -9.09 -12.64 -7.89
CA LEU A 86 -9.11 -13.48 -6.71
C LEU A 86 -9.32 -12.62 -5.47
N ARG A 87 -10.37 -12.90 -4.70
CA ARG A 87 -10.54 -12.32 -3.37
C ARG A 87 -9.80 -13.16 -2.34
N LEU A 88 -8.96 -12.51 -1.56
CA LEU A 88 -8.20 -13.12 -0.48
C LEU A 88 -9.00 -13.15 0.82
N THR A 89 -8.81 -14.17 1.63
CA THR A 89 -9.24 -14.15 3.03
C THR A 89 -8.39 -13.14 3.81
N GLU A 90 -8.79 -12.80 5.02
CA GLU A 90 -8.05 -11.85 5.86
C GLU A 90 -6.59 -12.27 6.07
N LYS A 91 -6.35 -13.51 6.46
CA LYS A 91 -4.99 -14.04 6.66
C LYS A 91 -4.16 -14.14 5.38
N GLU A 92 -4.79 -14.51 4.26
CA GLU A 92 -4.12 -14.51 2.96
C GLU A 92 -3.72 -13.09 2.54
N ASN A 93 -4.58 -12.10 2.82
CA ASN A 93 -4.30 -10.69 2.57
C ASN A 93 -3.15 -10.18 3.45
N ASP A 94 -3.18 -10.48 4.75
CA ASP A 94 -2.11 -10.09 5.69
C ASP A 94 -0.76 -10.65 5.24
N ILE A 95 -0.71 -11.91 4.82
CA ILE A 95 0.49 -12.57 4.29
C ILE A 95 0.96 -11.84 3.04
N PHE A 96 0.07 -11.61 2.08
CA PHE A 96 0.41 -11.01 0.79
C PHE A 96 0.88 -9.58 0.93
N ASP A 97 0.18 -8.78 1.74
CA ASP A 97 0.55 -7.41 2.06
C ASP A 97 1.91 -7.32 2.75
N TYR A 98 2.19 -8.23 3.68
CA TYR A 98 3.47 -8.28 4.37
C TYR A 98 4.62 -8.58 3.40
N PHE A 99 4.44 -9.48 2.44
CA PHE A 99 5.42 -9.74 1.38
C PHE A 99 5.64 -8.51 0.49
N ILE A 100 4.59 -7.85 0.04
CA ILE A 100 4.69 -6.64 -0.80
C ILE A 100 5.47 -5.54 -0.08
N ASN A 101 5.15 -5.30 1.19
CA ASN A 101 5.80 -4.26 1.99
C ASN A 101 7.23 -4.63 2.46
N SER A 102 7.64 -5.89 2.36
CA SER A 102 8.98 -6.36 2.74
C SER A 102 10.10 -5.88 1.82
N LYS A 103 9.76 -5.18 0.73
CA LYS A 103 10.73 -4.67 -0.27
C LYS A 103 11.65 -5.77 -0.80
N ASN A 104 11.10 -6.93 -1.11
CA ASN A 104 11.81 -8.10 -1.63
C ASN A 104 12.87 -8.71 -0.69
N LYS A 105 12.76 -8.48 0.61
CA LYS A 105 13.57 -9.20 1.59
C LYS A 105 13.06 -10.63 1.76
N TYR A 106 13.97 -11.52 2.09
CA TYR A 106 13.59 -12.85 2.57
C TYR A 106 12.96 -12.76 3.95
N LEU A 107 11.86 -13.46 4.13
CA LEU A 107 11.10 -13.51 5.39
C LEU A 107 11.18 -14.93 5.93
N SER A 108 11.75 -15.09 7.12
CA SER A 108 11.77 -16.39 7.79
C SER A 108 10.37 -16.80 8.27
N LYS A 109 10.16 -18.07 8.53
CA LYS A 109 8.90 -18.60 9.05
C LYS A 109 8.53 -17.96 10.39
N GLU A 110 9.52 -17.80 11.28
CA GLU A 110 9.37 -17.17 12.58
C GLU A 110 8.94 -15.71 12.45
N ASN A 111 9.55 -15.00 11.46
CA ASN A 111 9.22 -13.61 11.19
C ASN A 111 7.77 -13.47 10.71
N LEU A 112 7.32 -14.36 9.83
CA LEU A 112 5.95 -14.42 9.36
C LEU A 112 4.98 -14.73 10.48
N LEU A 113 5.26 -15.75 11.33
CA LEU A 113 4.45 -16.09 12.49
C LEU A 113 4.29 -14.90 13.45
N LYS A 114 5.38 -14.27 13.81
CA LYS A 114 5.38 -13.14 14.73
C LYS A 114 4.55 -11.97 14.23
N ASN A 115 4.70 -11.59 12.95
CA ASN A 115 4.11 -10.36 12.43
C ASN A 115 2.67 -10.55 11.93
N ILE A 116 2.27 -11.76 11.52
CA ILE A 116 0.94 -12.01 10.95
C ILE A 116 0.00 -12.65 11.97
N TRP A 117 0.53 -13.50 12.88
CA TRP A 117 -0.28 -14.16 13.88
C TRP A 117 -0.11 -13.60 15.29
N ASN A 118 0.70 -12.54 15.48
CA ASN A 118 1.01 -11.91 16.78
C ASN A 118 1.53 -12.92 17.81
N TYR A 119 2.31 -13.91 17.37
CA TYR A 119 2.59 -15.08 18.14
C TYR A 119 3.83 -14.96 19.02
N ARG A 120 3.66 -15.36 20.31
CA ARG A 120 4.72 -15.55 21.28
C ARG A 120 4.92 -17.04 21.46
N ASP A 121 6.15 -17.51 21.37
CA ASP A 121 6.68 -18.87 21.56
C ASP A 121 5.69 -20.05 21.64
N GLY A 122 5.81 -21.02 20.71
CA GLY A 122 5.20 -22.34 20.80
C GLY A 122 4.24 -22.77 19.70
N ILE A 123 4.05 -22.03 18.61
CA ILE A 123 3.29 -22.55 17.45
C ILE A 123 4.20 -23.15 16.39
N ASP A 124 3.61 -24.16 15.78
CA ASP A 124 4.15 -24.93 14.70
C ASP A 124 4.32 -24.06 13.43
N THR A 125 5.54 -24.01 12.93
CA THR A 125 5.90 -23.34 11.66
C THR A 125 5.16 -23.93 10.45
N HIS A 126 4.58 -25.14 10.57
CA HIS A 126 3.72 -25.75 9.55
C HIS A 126 2.49 -24.92 9.19
N THR A 127 2.01 -24.07 10.12
CA THR A 127 0.91 -23.13 9.84
C THR A 127 1.28 -22.16 8.72
N VAL A 128 2.47 -21.58 8.75
CA VAL A 128 2.96 -20.66 7.72
C VAL A 128 3.06 -21.36 6.37
N GLU A 129 3.68 -22.54 6.35
CA GLU A 129 3.86 -23.35 5.14
C GLU A 129 2.53 -23.64 4.46
N THR A 130 1.55 -24.10 5.24
CA THR A 130 0.21 -24.43 4.77
C THR A 130 -0.49 -23.22 4.16
N HIS A 131 -0.47 -22.08 4.85
CA HIS A 131 -1.10 -20.85 4.35
C HIS A 131 -0.44 -20.34 3.07
N ILE A 132 0.89 -20.34 3.00
CA ILE A 132 1.61 -19.92 1.80
C ILE A 132 1.34 -20.89 0.64
N TYR A 133 1.31 -22.20 0.90
CA TYR A 133 0.99 -23.19 -0.11
C TYR A 133 -0.41 -22.98 -0.69
N VAL A 134 -1.42 -22.82 0.16
CA VAL A 134 -2.81 -22.58 -0.26
C VAL A 134 -2.91 -21.29 -1.06
N LEU A 135 -2.29 -20.21 -0.59
CA LEU A 135 -2.26 -18.92 -1.28
C LEU A 135 -1.64 -19.02 -2.67
N ARG A 136 -0.49 -19.68 -2.80
CA ARG A 136 0.16 -19.94 -4.10
C ARG A 136 -0.78 -20.68 -5.06
N LYS A 137 -1.40 -21.76 -4.58
CA LYS A 137 -2.31 -22.58 -5.39
C LYS A 137 -3.55 -21.82 -5.84
N LYS A 138 -4.11 -20.97 -5.00
CA LYS A 138 -5.24 -20.11 -5.37
C LYS A 138 -4.86 -19.10 -6.46
N ILE A 139 -3.72 -18.43 -6.31
CA ILE A 139 -3.24 -17.43 -7.27
C ILE A 139 -2.90 -18.11 -8.60
N GLU A 140 -2.21 -19.24 -8.58
CA GLU A 140 -1.91 -20.03 -9.78
C GLU A 140 -3.18 -20.47 -10.50
N LYS A 141 -4.17 -21.00 -9.79
CA LYS A 141 -5.43 -21.50 -10.36
C LYS A 141 -6.27 -20.39 -11.00
N VAL A 142 -6.34 -19.22 -10.36
CA VAL A 142 -7.27 -18.15 -10.78
C VAL A 142 -6.61 -17.18 -11.76
N LEU A 143 -5.36 -16.82 -11.52
CA LEU A 143 -4.65 -15.81 -12.31
C LEU A 143 -3.61 -16.40 -13.28
N GLY A 144 -3.34 -17.70 -13.20
CA GLY A 144 -2.31 -18.36 -14.02
C GLY A 144 -0.87 -18.02 -13.61
N ILE A 145 -0.67 -17.33 -12.49
CA ILE A 145 0.64 -16.86 -12.05
C ILE A 145 1.30 -17.93 -11.19
N LYS A 146 2.37 -18.52 -11.72
CA LYS A 146 3.17 -19.53 -11.01
C LYS A 146 4.28 -18.87 -10.18
N ASN A 147 4.62 -19.52 -9.07
CA ASN A 147 5.77 -19.15 -8.24
C ASN A 147 5.78 -17.68 -7.77
N ILE A 148 4.61 -17.11 -7.47
CA ILE A 148 4.50 -15.72 -7.00
C ILE A 148 5.25 -15.49 -5.69
N ILE A 149 5.30 -16.50 -4.81
CA ILE A 149 6.14 -16.52 -3.62
C ILE A 149 7.14 -17.66 -3.79
N ILE A 150 8.42 -17.37 -3.75
CA ILE A 150 9.50 -18.35 -3.81
C ILE A 150 10.07 -18.62 -2.43
N TYR A 151 10.70 -19.78 -2.26
CA TYR A 151 11.36 -20.21 -1.03
C TYR A 151 12.76 -20.71 -1.33
N ASP A 152 13.71 -20.31 -0.50
CA ASP A 152 15.06 -20.87 -0.44
C ASP A 152 15.52 -21.00 1.02
N GLU A 153 16.80 -21.32 1.24
CA GLU A 153 17.39 -21.46 2.59
C GLU A 153 17.27 -20.19 3.45
N SER A 154 17.16 -19.02 2.83
CA SER A 154 17.00 -17.73 3.52
C SER A 154 15.56 -17.42 3.91
N GLY A 155 14.57 -18.20 3.41
CA GLY A 155 13.15 -18.02 3.68
C GLY A 155 12.28 -17.79 2.44
N TYR A 156 11.17 -17.10 2.64
CA TYR A 156 10.19 -16.77 1.59
C TYR A 156 10.36 -15.34 1.09
N LYS A 157 10.12 -15.11 -0.19
CA LYS A 157 9.99 -13.76 -0.79
C LYS A 157 9.07 -13.74 -1.99
N LEU A 158 8.62 -12.57 -2.40
CA LEU A 158 7.97 -12.40 -3.69
C LEU A 158 8.95 -12.63 -4.84
N ASN A 159 8.47 -13.21 -5.93
CA ASN A 159 9.27 -13.39 -7.13
C ASN A 159 9.42 -12.04 -7.87
N LYS A 160 10.64 -11.57 -7.99
CA LYS A 160 10.95 -10.27 -8.64
C LYS A 160 10.61 -10.22 -10.12
N GLU A 161 10.62 -11.35 -10.79
CA GLU A 161 10.31 -11.44 -12.23
C GLU A 161 8.83 -11.12 -12.54
N LEU A 162 8.00 -11.10 -11.50
CA LEU A 162 6.55 -10.86 -11.61
C LEU A 162 6.14 -9.45 -11.12
N LEU A 163 7.10 -8.67 -10.57
CA LEU A 163 6.86 -7.35 -9.97
C LEU A 163 7.01 -6.20 -10.95
#